data_ff334dcdb8e3e4f897603c0613bcaa59
#
_entry.id   ff334dcdb8e3e4f897603c0613bcaa59
#
_cell.length_a   1.000
_cell.length_b   1.000
_cell.length_c   1.000
_cell.angle_alpha   90.00
_cell.angle_beta   90.00
_cell.angle_gamma   90.00
#
_symmetry.space_group_name_H-M   'P 1'
#
loop_
_entity.id
_entity.type
_entity.pdbx_description
1 polymer ?
#
loop_
_entity_poly.entity_id
_entity_poly.type
_entity_poly.pdbx_seq_one_letter_code
_entity_poly.pdbx_strand_id
1 'polypeptide(L)'
;MFMADILEEIVAHKRIEIEQRKRFIQPRQMITLTEQKMQENGGKVMGGSMKEALVNSETGIIAEFKRKSPSKGWIKEEGKPSIIPLSYQKNGASALSILTDIDYFGGYDEYIQEARHVGVSIPILYKNFVIEEYQLLQARYCGASAVLLIAACLSKEECKRLMNMAHQLGMEVLLEMHNERDFEYAELEPDMYGINNRNLGTFVTDVENSFRLAEKLPKNVCRVSESGISNPLTVRRLREEGGFRGFLMGEQFMKQADPGIALAEFISKL
;
A
#
# COMPACT_ATOMS: atom_id res chain seq x y z
N MET A 1 16.53 -25.66 12.12
CA MET A 1 16.82 -24.25 11.86
C MET A 1 15.46 -23.59 11.60
N PHE A 2 14.88 -22.91 12.61
CA PHE A 2 13.62 -22.19 12.42
C PHE A 2 13.94 -21.09 11.42
N MET A 3 13.21 -21.04 10.29
CA MET A 3 13.27 -19.90 9.40
C MET A 3 12.84 -18.69 10.25
N ALA A 4 13.76 -17.75 10.46
CA ALA A 4 13.38 -16.44 10.97
C ALA A 4 12.24 -15.95 10.08
N ASP A 5 11.19 -15.42 10.68
CA ASP A 5 10.07 -14.88 9.92
C ASP A 5 10.65 -13.82 8.97
N ILE A 6 10.43 -13.99 7.68
CA ILE A 6 10.94 -13.04 6.66
C ILE A 6 10.58 -11.58 7.03
N LEU A 7 9.49 -11.39 7.74
CA LEU A 7 9.06 -10.08 8.21
C LEU A 7 10.01 -9.51 9.27
N GLU A 8 10.47 -10.33 10.22
CA GLU A 8 11.45 -9.92 11.23
C GLU A 8 12.77 -9.51 10.58
N GLU A 9 13.22 -10.29 9.58
CA GLU A 9 14.42 -9.97 8.80
C GLU A 9 14.26 -8.63 8.07
N ILE A 10 13.14 -8.42 7.39
CA ILE A 10 12.86 -7.17 6.66
C ILE A 10 12.82 -5.98 7.64
N VAL A 11 12.15 -6.12 8.78
CA VAL A 11 12.05 -5.06 9.79
C VAL A 11 13.44 -4.73 10.38
N ALA A 12 14.25 -5.74 10.68
CA ALA A 12 15.61 -5.54 11.16
C ALA A 12 16.47 -4.80 10.14
N HIS A 13 16.39 -5.18 8.87
CA HIS A 13 17.08 -4.50 7.77
C HIS A 13 16.58 -3.06 7.59
N LYS A 14 15.26 -2.85 7.67
CA LYS A 14 14.65 -1.52 7.54
C LYS A 14 15.15 -0.53 8.61
N ARG A 15 15.40 -0.98 9.83
CA ARG A 15 16.02 -0.14 10.87
C ARG A 15 17.38 0.38 10.43
N ILE A 16 18.20 -0.47 9.83
CA ILE A 16 19.52 -0.09 9.31
C ILE A 16 19.39 0.90 8.15
N GLU A 17 18.48 0.63 7.20
CA GLU A 17 18.20 1.49 6.06
C GLU A 17 17.78 2.91 6.50
N ILE A 18 16.86 3.01 7.46
CA ILE A 18 16.40 4.30 7.99
C ILE A 18 17.55 5.08 8.61
N GLU A 19 18.40 4.45 9.43
CA GLU A 19 19.55 5.11 10.03
C GLU A 19 20.57 5.58 8.97
N GLN A 20 20.75 4.83 7.90
CA GLN A 20 21.57 5.28 6.77
C GLN A 20 20.97 6.50 6.09
N ARG A 21 19.65 6.49 5.79
CA ARG A 21 18.94 7.61 5.18
C ARG A 21 19.01 8.89 6.02
N LYS A 22 18.88 8.79 7.34
CA LYS A 22 19.03 9.92 8.28
C LYS A 22 20.40 10.56 8.26
N ARG A 23 21.46 9.82 7.88
CA ARG A 23 22.82 10.38 7.70
C ARG A 23 22.92 11.25 6.43
N PHE A 24 22.16 10.96 5.39
CA PHE A 24 22.12 11.76 4.15
C PHE A 24 21.20 12.97 4.27
N ILE A 25 19.99 12.76 4.79
CA ILE A 25 19.02 13.81 5.06
C ILE A 25 18.62 13.73 6.52
N GLN A 26 19.14 14.63 7.32
CA GLN A 26 18.86 14.64 8.77
C GLN A 26 17.35 14.83 9.04
N PRO A 27 16.80 14.29 10.15
CA PRO A 27 15.37 14.38 10.45
C PRO A 27 14.83 15.82 10.42
N ARG A 28 15.57 16.79 10.95
CA ARG A 28 15.17 18.22 10.89
C ARG A 28 15.07 18.74 9.46
N GLN A 29 16.01 18.36 8.61
CA GLN A 29 15.99 18.73 7.20
C GLN A 29 14.80 18.07 6.48
N MET A 30 14.51 16.79 6.77
CA MET A 30 13.36 16.08 6.20
C MET A 30 12.03 16.75 6.61
N ILE A 31 11.91 17.20 7.86
CA ILE A 31 10.74 17.98 8.31
C ILE A 31 10.59 19.24 7.47
N THR A 32 11.67 20.04 7.34
CA THR A 32 11.63 21.31 6.56
C THR A 32 11.23 21.06 5.10
N LEU A 33 11.80 20.05 4.45
CA LEU A 33 11.47 19.68 3.07
C LEU A 33 10.00 19.25 2.93
N THR A 34 9.51 18.49 3.90
CA THR A 34 8.11 18.04 3.91
C THR A 34 7.15 19.22 4.12
N GLU A 35 7.45 20.13 5.05
CA GLU A 35 6.65 21.34 5.29
C GLU A 35 6.60 22.24 4.06
N GLN A 36 7.74 22.47 3.40
CA GLN A 36 7.81 23.22 2.14
C GLN A 36 6.93 22.56 1.07
N LYS A 37 7.02 21.24 0.92
CA LYS A 37 6.20 20.48 -0.04
C LYS A 37 4.71 20.57 0.28
N MET A 38 4.34 20.57 1.55
CA MET A 38 2.97 20.77 2.00
C MET A 38 2.47 22.18 1.66
N GLN A 39 3.28 23.20 1.86
CA GLN A 39 2.94 24.59 1.52
C GLN A 39 2.73 24.76 0.01
N GLU A 40 3.61 24.22 -0.84
CA GLU A 40 3.48 24.22 -2.30
C GLU A 40 2.13 23.64 -2.76
N ASN A 41 1.61 22.65 -2.06
CA ASN A 41 0.35 21.99 -2.37
C ASN A 41 -0.86 22.55 -1.59
N GLY A 42 -0.71 23.72 -0.93
CA GLY A 42 -1.77 24.33 -0.12
C GLY A 42 -2.24 23.45 1.05
N GLY A 43 -1.34 22.66 1.65
CA GLY A 43 -1.60 21.74 2.74
C GLY A 43 -2.27 20.40 2.31
N LYS A 44 -2.78 20.32 1.10
CA LYS A 44 -3.50 19.13 0.62
C LYS A 44 -2.56 18.00 0.21
N VAL A 45 -3.01 16.75 0.37
CA VAL A 45 -2.33 15.60 -0.22
C VAL A 45 -2.60 15.55 -1.72
N MET A 46 -1.61 15.11 -2.46
CA MET A 46 -1.76 14.88 -3.90
C MET A 46 -2.65 13.65 -4.14
N GLY A 47 -3.61 13.76 -5.05
CA GLY A 47 -4.51 12.66 -5.41
C GLY A 47 -5.74 12.49 -4.52
N GLY A 48 -5.87 13.25 -3.44
CA GLY A 48 -7.05 13.22 -2.57
C GLY A 48 -7.15 11.99 -1.66
N SER A 49 -8.34 11.74 -1.15
CA SER A 49 -8.64 10.61 -0.24
C SER A 49 -8.66 9.27 -0.99
N MET A 50 -7.87 8.32 -0.53
CA MET A 50 -7.87 6.95 -1.05
C MET A 50 -9.14 6.21 -0.62
N LYS A 51 -9.57 6.39 0.63
CA LYS A 51 -10.81 5.83 1.16
C LYS A 51 -12.01 6.24 0.30
N GLU A 52 -12.16 7.53 0.02
CA GLU A 52 -13.25 8.03 -0.83
C GLU A 52 -13.16 7.49 -2.25
N ALA A 53 -11.97 7.45 -2.83
CA ALA A 53 -11.75 6.89 -4.16
C ALA A 53 -12.17 5.42 -4.24
N LEU A 54 -11.96 4.63 -3.20
CA LEU A 54 -12.35 3.22 -3.14
C LEU A 54 -13.86 3.05 -2.89
N VAL A 55 -14.42 3.80 -1.95
CA VAL A 55 -15.83 3.68 -1.57
C VAL A 55 -16.75 4.12 -2.70
N ASN A 56 -16.38 5.15 -3.44
CA ASN A 56 -17.17 5.69 -4.54
C ASN A 56 -16.89 5.01 -5.89
N SER A 57 -15.92 4.09 -5.94
CA SER A 57 -15.58 3.37 -7.17
C SER A 57 -16.49 2.18 -7.44
N GLU A 58 -16.84 1.98 -8.70
CA GLU A 58 -17.50 0.76 -9.17
C GLU A 58 -16.59 -0.45 -9.12
N THR A 59 -15.27 -0.28 -9.32
CA THR A 59 -14.29 -1.37 -9.37
C THR A 59 -13.47 -1.52 -8.09
N GLY A 60 -13.05 -0.42 -7.45
CA GLY A 60 -12.24 -0.40 -6.23
C GLY A 60 -10.83 -0.98 -6.40
N ILE A 61 -10.32 -1.07 -7.63
CA ILE A 61 -9.00 -1.67 -7.88
C ILE A 61 -7.89 -0.72 -7.45
N ILE A 62 -7.04 -1.19 -6.53
CA ILE A 62 -5.75 -0.60 -6.18
C ILE A 62 -4.68 -1.32 -7.02
N ALA A 63 -4.26 -0.70 -8.11
CA ALA A 63 -3.27 -1.31 -9.00
C ALA A 63 -1.85 -1.10 -8.45
N GLU A 64 -1.15 -2.21 -8.20
CA GLU A 64 0.18 -2.18 -7.57
C GLU A 64 1.30 -2.19 -8.60
N PHE A 65 2.17 -1.18 -8.52
CA PHE A 65 3.46 -1.16 -9.21
C PHE A 65 4.52 -1.81 -8.33
N LYS A 66 4.91 -3.02 -8.72
CA LYS A 66 5.86 -3.87 -8.01
C LYS A 66 6.79 -4.58 -8.99
N ARG A 67 8.08 -4.26 -8.93
CA ARG A 67 9.08 -4.83 -9.84
C ARG A 67 9.62 -6.17 -9.37
N LYS A 68 9.72 -6.38 -8.06
CA LYS A 68 10.34 -7.56 -7.42
C LYS A 68 9.52 -7.98 -6.19
N SER A 69 9.66 -9.22 -5.76
CA SER A 69 9.15 -9.69 -4.47
C SER A 69 10.04 -10.79 -3.89
N PRO A 70 10.08 -10.99 -2.55
CA PRO A 70 10.86 -12.05 -1.92
C PRO A 70 10.52 -13.45 -2.45
N SER A 71 9.24 -13.70 -2.72
CA SER A 71 8.76 -15.03 -3.16
C SER A 71 8.93 -15.32 -4.64
N LYS A 72 9.13 -14.31 -5.50
CA LYS A 72 9.18 -14.47 -6.97
C LYS A 72 10.45 -13.91 -7.62
N GLY A 73 11.28 -13.17 -6.87
CA GLY A 73 12.36 -12.41 -7.46
C GLY A 73 11.85 -11.28 -8.34
N TRP A 74 12.53 -10.99 -9.44
CA TRP A 74 12.11 -9.99 -10.41
C TRP A 74 10.86 -10.43 -11.16
N ILE A 75 9.80 -9.61 -11.11
CA ILE A 75 8.54 -9.78 -11.82
C ILE A 75 8.57 -8.99 -13.13
N LYS A 76 9.09 -7.76 -13.08
CA LYS A 76 9.27 -6.87 -14.22
C LYS A 76 10.39 -5.87 -13.92
N GLU A 77 11.64 -6.31 -14.12
CA GLU A 77 12.83 -5.51 -13.79
C GLU A 77 12.93 -4.22 -14.61
N GLU A 78 12.50 -4.26 -15.88
CA GLU A 78 12.45 -3.12 -16.79
C GLU A 78 11.26 -2.17 -16.56
N GLY A 79 10.36 -2.49 -15.61
CA GLY A 79 9.16 -1.71 -15.31
C GLY A 79 9.49 -0.27 -14.91
N LYS A 80 8.86 0.70 -15.60
CA LYS A 80 9.13 2.13 -15.43
C LYS A 80 8.04 2.81 -14.61
N PRO A 81 8.38 3.50 -13.51
CA PRO A 81 7.42 4.23 -12.68
C PRO A 81 6.80 5.44 -13.40
N SER A 82 7.47 5.97 -14.41
CA SER A 82 6.93 7.03 -15.29
C SER A 82 5.94 6.52 -16.34
N ILE A 83 5.74 5.22 -16.50
CA ILE A 83 4.87 4.65 -17.55
C ILE A 83 3.73 3.85 -16.92
N ILE A 84 4.04 2.82 -16.13
CA ILE A 84 3.04 1.83 -15.68
C ILE A 84 1.99 2.44 -14.74
N PRO A 85 2.34 3.27 -13.71
CA PRO A 85 1.35 3.90 -12.85
C PRO A 85 0.37 4.80 -13.61
N LEU A 86 0.85 5.59 -14.57
CA LEU A 86 -0.01 6.43 -15.41
C LEU A 86 -0.90 5.57 -16.32
N SER A 87 -0.37 4.46 -16.84
CA SER A 87 -1.17 3.50 -17.62
C SER A 87 -2.26 2.87 -16.77
N TYR A 88 -1.98 2.50 -15.53
CA TYR A 88 -2.99 2.00 -14.61
C TYR A 88 -4.12 3.03 -14.37
N GLN A 89 -3.77 4.28 -14.11
CA GLN A 89 -4.77 5.34 -13.96
C GLN A 89 -5.65 5.48 -15.21
N LYS A 90 -5.05 5.53 -16.40
CA LYS A 90 -5.78 5.65 -17.67
C LYS A 90 -6.69 4.46 -17.97
N ASN A 91 -6.40 3.31 -17.40
CA ASN A 91 -7.15 2.06 -17.58
C ASN A 91 -8.05 1.71 -16.39
N GLY A 92 -8.40 2.68 -15.54
CA GLY A 92 -9.49 2.57 -14.58
C GLY A 92 -9.09 2.11 -13.18
N ALA A 93 -7.81 2.19 -12.81
CA ALA A 93 -7.42 2.04 -11.40
C ALA A 93 -8.07 3.14 -10.55
N SER A 94 -8.67 2.75 -9.41
CA SER A 94 -9.25 3.69 -8.44
C SER A 94 -8.20 4.37 -7.58
N ALA A 95 -7.11 3.65 -7.32
CA ALA A 95 -5.93 4.10 -6.60
C ALA A 95 -4.71 3.28 -7.05
N LEU A 96 -3.54 3.72 -6.67
CA LEU A 96 -2.29 3.00 -6.92
C LEU A 96 -1.64 2.57 -5.60
N SER A 97 -0.90 1.48 -5.64
CA SER A 97 0.06 1.07 -4.63
C SER A 97 1.44 1.05 -5.28
N ILE A 98 2.41 1.78 -4.73
CA ILE A 98 3.78 1.83 -5.26
C ILE A 98 4.75 1.31 -4.21
N LEU A 99 5.44 0.20 -4.54
CA LEU A 99 6.49 -0.34 -3.69
C LEU A 99 7.68 0.61 -3.64
N THR A 100 8.10 0.96 -2.42
CA THR A 100 9.24 1.85 -2.16
C THR A 100 10.34 1.19 -1.33
N ASP A 101 10.21 -0.10 -1.03
CA ASP A 101 11.27 -0.90 -0.41
C ASP A 101 12.32 -1.31 -1.46
N ILE A 102 13.61 -1.05 -1.14
CA ILE A 102 14.72 -1.22 -2.10
C ILE A 102 15.09 -2.69 -2.24
N ASP A 103 15.52 -3.31 -1.15
CA ASP A 103 16.24 -4.58 -1.21
C ASP A 103 15.34 -5.77 -1.50
N TYR A 104 14.15 -5.78 -0.93
CA TYR A 104 13.20 -6.89 -1.07
C TYR A 104 12.25 -6.73 -2.24
N PHE A 105 11.90 -5.47 -2.61
CA PHE A 105 10.89 -5.21 -3.65
C PHE A 105 11.40 -4.39 -4.86
N GLY A 106 12.66 -3.96 -4.85
CA GLY A 106 13.27 -3.21 -5.95
C GLY A 106 12.57 -1.87 -6.21
N GLY A 107 12.02 -1.26 -5.15
CA GLY A 107 11.29 -0.01 -5.18
C GLY A 107 12.12 1.16 -4.64
N TYR A 108 11.66 2.38 -4.88
CA TYR A 108 12.30 3.61 -4.42
C TYR A 108 11.22 4.67 -4.15
N ASP A 109 11.46 5.57 -3.18
CA ASP A 109 10.56 6.70 -2.88
C ASP A 109 10.32 7.58 -4.12
N GLU A 110 11.36 7.73 -4.95
CA GLU A 110 11.35 8.50 -6.18
C GLU A 110 10.33 7.97 -7.20
N TYR A 111 9.94 6.71 -7.13
CA TYR A 111 8.92 6.15 -8.03
C TYR A 111 7.56 6.83 -7.88
N ILE A 112 7.21 7.28 -6.66
CA ILE A 112 6.00 8.08 -6.44
C ILE A 112 6.17 9.47 -7.06
N GLN A 113 7.35 10.09 -6.89
CA GLN A 113 7.63 11.41 -7.47
C GLN A 113 7.58 11.36 -9.01
N GLU A 114 8.21 10.34 -9.63
CA GLU A 114 8.14 10.13 -11.07
C GLU A 114 6.71 9.92 -11.57
N ALA A 115 5.92 9.10 -10.88
CA ALA A 115 4.52 8.88 -11.23
C ALA A 115 3.72 10.19 -11.16
N ARG A 116 3.92 11.01 -10.10
CA ARG A 116 3.29 12.32 -9.98
C ARG A 116 3.72 13.29 -11.08
N HIS A 117 5.02 13.31 -11.39
CA HIS A 117 5.58 14.18 -12.42
C HIS A 117 4.96 13.94 -13.81
N VAL A 118 4.68 12.68 -14.15
CA VAL A 118 4.07 12.34 -15.45
C VAL A 118 2.53 12.46 -15.46
N GLY A 119 1.92 12.96 -14.38
CA GLY A 119 0.50 13.31 -14.34
C GLY A 119 -0.41 12.30 -13.62
N VAL A 120 0.12 11.40 -12.81
CA VAL A 120 -0.72 10.57 -11.92
C VAL A 120 -1.40 11.47 -10.89
N SER A 121 -2.73 11.51 -10.95
CA SER A 121 -3.59 12.38 -10.13
C SER A 121 -4.52 11.62 -9.16
N ILE A 122 -4.60 10.29 -9.27
CA ILE A 122 -5.36 9.46 -8.33
C ILE A 122 -4.55 9.19 -7.05
N PRO A 123 -5.17 8.72 -5.94
CA PRO A 123 -4.47 8.43 -4.69
C PRO A 123 -3.36 7.38 -4.87
N ILE A 124 -2.24 7.57 -4.17
CA ILE A 124 -1.11 6.63 -4.13
C ILE A 124 -0.85 6.18 -2.70
N LEU A 125 -0.85 4.87 -2.49
CA LEU A 125 -0.39 4.22 -1.28
C LEU A 125 1.13 4.10 -1.29
N TYR A 126 1.79 4.64 -0.26
CA TYR A 126 3.20 4.37 0.05
C TYR A 126 3.32 2.95 0.60
N LYS A 127 3.72 2.01 -0.23
CA LYS A 127 3.82 0.59 0.13
C LYS A 127 5.24 0.26 0.59
N ASN A 128 5.45 0.37 1.89
CA ASN A 128 6.73 0.10 2.56
C ASN A 128 6.48 -0.53 3.94
N PHE A 129 7.51 -1.00 4.60
CA PHE A 129 7.48 -1.39 6.01
C PHE A 129 7.73 -0.15 6.86
N VAL A 130 6.64 0.57 7.18
CA VAL A 130 6.73 1.80 7.98
C VAL A 130 6.80 1.41 9.45
N ILE A 131 7.94 1.73 10.08
CA ILE A 131 8.24 1.43 11.48
C ILE A 131 8.68 2.66 12.26
N GLU A 132 8.86 3.80 11.58
CA GLU A 132 9.32 5.03 12.19
C GLU A 132 8.74 6.28 11.52
N GLU A 133 8.63 7.36 12.27
CA GLU A 133 8.07 8.65 11.84
C GLU A 133 8.80 9.29 10.65
N TYR A 134 10.11 9.06 10.56
CA TYR A 134 10.94 9.56 9.45
C TYR A 134 10.40 9.09 8.08
N GLN A 135 9.92 7.85 8.00
CA GLN A 135 9.35 7.29 6.77
C GLN A 135 8.02 7.96 6.38
N LEU A 136 7.24 8.44 7.37
CA LEU A 136 6.01 9.21 7.09
C LEU A 136 6.32 10.57 6.46
N LEU A 137 7.40 11.22 6.90
CA LEU A 137 7.89 12.44 6.27
C LEU A 137 8.33 12.17 4.82
N GLN A 138 9.07 11.09 4.58
CA GLN A 138 9.46 10.66 3.23
C GLN A 138 8.23 10.38 2.35
N ALA A 139 7.25 9.62 2.86
CA ALA A 139 6.00 9.33 2.15
C ALA A 139 5.25 10.61 1.75
N ARG A 140 5.12 11.56 2.67
CA ARG A 140 4.46 12.83 2.41
C ARG A 140 5.23 13.69 1.41
N TYR A 141 6.55 13.74 1.56
CA TYR A 141 7.45 14.49 0.67
C TYR A 141 7.40 13.97 -0.77
N CYS A 142 7.38 12.65 -0.96
CA CYS A 142 7.33 12.06 -2.30
C CYS A 142 5.95 12.14 -2.97
N GLY A 143 4.88 12.52 -2.24
CA GLY A 143 3.55 12.75 -2.81
C GLY A 143 2.55 11.61 -2.63
N ALA A 144 2.75 10.76 -1.62
CA ALA A 144 1.78 9.74 -1.23
C ALA A 144 0.50 10.36 -0.66
N SER A 145 -0.63 9.69 -0.86
CA SER A 145 -1.94 10.05 -0.30
C SER A 145 -2.26 9.24 0.95
N ALA A 146 -1.75 8.02 1.01
CA ALA A 146 -1.94 7.09 2.12
C ALA A 146 -0.64 6.32 2.39
N VAL A 147 -0.51 5.78 3.60
CA VAL A 147 0.60 4.92 4.00
C VAL A 147 0.09 3.57 4.49
N LEU A 148 0.92 2.55 4.31
CA LEU A 148 0.69 1.23 4.87
C LEU A 148 1.27 1.17 6.28
N LEU A 149 0.46 0.73 7.25
CA LEU A 149 0.92 0.24 8.54
C LEU A 149 0.58 -1.25 8.64
N ILE A 150 1.52 -2.06 9.12
CA ILE A 150 1.36 -3.52 9.22
C ILE A 150 1.30 -3.89 10.70
N ALA A 151 0.16 -4.41 11.16
CA ALA A 151 -0.04 -4.78 12.56
C ALA A 151 1.05 -5.74 13.07
N ALA A 152 1.44 -6.71 12.26
CA ALA A 152 2.48 -7.67 12.60
C ALA A 152 3.91 -7.08 12.76
N CYS A 153 4.14 -5.82 12.31
CA CYS A 153 5.45 -5.14 12.40
C CYS A 153 5.57 -4.18 13.58
N LEU A 154 4.47 -3.85 14.25
CA LEU A 154 4.37 -2.74 15.19
C LEU A 154 3.67 -3.19 16.47
N SER A 155 4.04 -2.62 17.62
CA SER A 155 3.14 -2.64 18.77
C SER A 155 1.93 -1.75 18.52
N LYS A 156 0.85 -1.96 19.27
CA LYS A 156 -0.38 -1.16 19.13
C LYS A 156 -0.13 0.32 19.42
N GLU A 157 0.75 0.62 20.38
CA GLU A 157 1.18 1.97 20.73
C GLU A 157 1.97 2.64 19.59
N GLU A 158 2.92 1.90 18.98
CA GLU A 158 3.66 2.38 17.82
C GLU A 158 2.74 2.64 16.63
N CYS A 159 1.83 1.69 16.35
CA CYS A 159 0.84 1.83 15.30
C CYS A 159 -0.02 3.08 15.50
N LYS A 160 -0.57 3.30 16.70
CA LYS A 160 -1.35 4.48 17.06
C LYS A 160 -0.56 5.78 16.87
N ARG A 161 0.70 5.81 17.29
CA ARG A 161 1.56 6.98 17.15
C ARG A 161 1.83 7.31 15.69
N LEU A 162 2.18 6.31 14.88
CA LEU A 162 2.43 6.48 13.44
C LEU A 162 1.16 6.89 12.70
N MET A 163 0.01 6.30 13.03
CA MET A 163 -1.28 6.69 12.45
C MET A 163 -1.61 8.16 12.74
N ASN A 164 -1.46 8.60 13.99
CA ASN A 164 -1.70 9.99 14.36
C ASN A 164 -0.78 10.95 13.59
N MET A 165 0.49 10.61 13.42
CA MET A 165 1.42 11.41 12.64
C MET A 165 1.08 11.42 11.14
N ALA A 166 0.67 10.28 10.56
CA ALA A 166 0.20 10.22 9.18
C ALA A 166 -0.98 11.19 8.97
N HIS A 167 -1.96 11.19 9.88
CA HIS A 167 -3.10 12.11 9.85
C HIS A 167 -2.67 13.59 10.00
N GLN A 168 -1.70 13.90 10.88
CA GLN A 168 -1.15 15.27 10.98
C GLN A 168 -0.49 15.74 9.69
N LEU A 169 0.11 14.82 8.94
CA LEU A 169 0.66 15.07 7.61
C LEU A 169 -0.40 15.06 6.50
N GLY A 170 -1.68 14.84 6.85
CA GLY A 170 -2.83 14.80 5.94
C GLY A 170 -2.96 13.50 5.13
N MET A 171 -2.16 12.48 5.43
CA MET A 171 -2.24 11.16 4.77
C MET A 171 -3.20 10.22 5.50
N GLU A 172 -3.87 9.37 4.73
CA GLU A 172 -4.69 8.28 5.27
C GLU A 172 -3.83 7.04 5.57
N VAL A 173 -4.39 6.12 6.35
CA VAL A 173 -3.72 4.87 6.76
C VAL A 173 -4.51 3.67 6.28
N LEU A 174 -3.84 2.78 5.54
CA LEU A 174 -4.25 1.41 5.33
C LEU A 174 -3.56 0.53 6.38
N LEU A 175 -4.33 0.00 7.33
CA LEU A 175 -3.82 -0.91 8.36
C LEU A 175 -3.98 -2.34 7.90
N GLU A 176 -2.86 -3.00 7.60
CA GLU A 176 -2.79 -4.38 7.14
C GLU A 176 -2.80 -5.37 8.31
N MET A 177 -3.72 -6.33 8.26
CA MET A 177 -3.91 -7.41 9.22
C MET A 177 -3.88 -8.77 8.50
N HIS A 178 -3.30 -9.80 9.15
CA HIS A 178 -3.12 -11.13 8.55
C HIS A 178 -3.92 -12.22 9.24
N ASN A 179 -4.18 -12.07 10.52
CA ASN A 179 -4.77 -13.10 11.36
C ASN A 179 -5.62 -12.51 12.50
N GLU A 180 -6.25 -13.37 13.28
CA GLU A 180 -7.17 -12.94 14.35
C GLU A 180 -6.52 -12.09 15.44
N ARG A 181 -5.23 -12.28 15.73
CA ARG A 181 -4.52 -11.51 16.77
C ARG A 181 -4.36 -10.04 16.37
N ASP A 182 -4.30 -9.79 15.07
CA ASP A 182 -4.13 -8.42 14.55
C ASP A 182 -5.41 -7.59 14.71
N PHE A 183 -6.56 -8.22 15.03
CA PHE A 183 -7.86 -7.50 15.13
C PHE A 183 -7.97 -6.57 16.35
N GLU A 184 -7.13 -6.73 17.35
CA GLU A 184 -7.05 -5.74 18.43
C GLU A 184 -6.62 -4.35 17.94
N TYR A 185 -5.93 -4.28 16.77
CA TYR A 185 -5.54 -3.03 16.12
C TYR A 185 -6.73 -2.35 15.41
N ALA A 186 -7.82 -3.05 15.14
CA ALA A 186 -9.03 -2.47 14.55
C ALA A 186 -9.66 -1.38 15.43
N GLU A 187 -9.42 -1.43 16.75
CA GLU A 187 -9.86 -0.40 17.71
C GLU A 187 -9.16 0.96 17.51
N LEU A 188 -8.06 1.01 16.73
CA LEU A 188 -7.36 2.25 16.39
C LEU A 188 -8.13 3.08 15.35
N GLU A 189 -9.17 2.52 14.74
CA GLU A 189 -10.03 3.17 13.75
C GLU A 189 -9.25 3.75 12.55
N PRO A 190 -8.47 2.92 11.82
CA PRO A 190 -7.78 3.36 10.61
C PRO A 190 -8.77 3.78 9.52
N ASP A 191 -8.30 4.54 8.54
CA ASP A 191 -9.12 4.97 7.40
C ASP A 191 -9.57 3.78 6.54
N MET A 192 -8.67 2.81 6.34
CA MET A 192 -8.90 1.60 5.58
C MET A 192 -8.37 0.37 6.33
N TYR A 193 -9.16 -0.69 6.32
CA TYR A 193 -8.88 -1.96 6.99
C TYR A 193 -8.43 -3.00 5.96
N GLY A 194 -7.14 -3.30 5.93
CA GLY A 194 -6.54 -4.26 5.01
C GLY A 194 -6.55 -5.67 5.58
N ILE A 195 -7.01 -6.63 4.79
CA ILE A 195 -6.85 -8.07 5.08
C ILE A 195 -5.92 -8.66 4.02
N ASN A 196 -4.72 -9.06 4.46
CA ASN A 196 -3.77 -9.71 3.59
C ASN A 196 -3.98 -11.23 3.61
N ASN A 197 -4.36 -11.77 2.45
CA ASN A 197 -4.62 -13.20 2.26
C ASN A 197 -3.34 -14.06 2.20
N ARG A 198 -2.17 -13.43 2.17
CA ARG A 198 -0.88 -14.14 2.15
C ARG A 198 -0.40 -14.40 3.57
N ASN A 199 -0.18 -15.65 3.89
CA ASN A 199 0.51 -16.03 5.11
C ASN A 199 1.99 -15.63 5.01
N LEU A 200 2.50 -14.85 5.95
CA LEU A 200 3.86 -14.30 5.92
C LEU A 200 4.95 -15.35 6.14
N GLY A 201 4.64 -16.45 6.86
CA GLY A 201 5.59 -17.53 7.13
C GLY A 201 5.68 -18.56 6.00
N THR A 202 4.55 -18.89 5.35
CA THR A 202 4.47 -19.96 4.33
C THR A 202 4.36 -19.44 2.91
N PHE A 203 4.09 -18.15 2.71
CA PHE A 203 3.74 -17.51 1.44
C PHE A 203 2.50 -18.07 0.74
N VAL A 204 1.79 -18.99 1.37
CA VAL A 204 0.50 -19.50 0.87
C VAL A 204 -0.53 -18.38 0.91
N THR A 205 -1.32 -18.27 -0.14
CA THR A 205 -2.35 -17.26 -0.28
C THR A 205 -3.72 -17.93 -0.34
N ASP A 206 -4.62 -17.51 0.56
CA ASP A 206 -5.99 -18.02 0.65
C ASP A 206 -6.98 -16.85 0.76
N VAL A 207 -7.74 -16.61 -0.32
CA VAL A 207 -8.72 -15.49 -0.38
C VAL A 207 -9.87 -15.68 0.60
N GLU A 208 -10.19 -16.92 1.00
CA GLU A 208 -11.23 -17.18 2.01
C GLU A 208 -10.87 -16.57 3.38
N ASN A 209 -9.57 -16.24 3.60
CA ASN A 209 -9.15 -15.46 4.76
C ASN A 209 -9.86 -14.10 4.84
N SER A 210 -10.01 -13.41 3.71
CA SER A 210 -10.73 -12.14 3.66
C SER A 210 -12.18 -12.29 4.15
N PHE A 211 -12.91 -13.31 3.73
CA PHE A 211 -14.30 -13.54 4.16
C PHE A 211 -14.38 -13.85 5.66
N ARG A 212 -13.55 -14.78 6.13
CA ARG A 212 -13.52 -15.21 7.53
C ARG A 212 -13.19 -14.04 8.48
N LEU A 213 -12.24 -13.21 8.10
CA LEU A 213 -11.80 -12.09 8.93
C LEU A 213 -12.69 -10.85 8.79
N ALA A 214 -13.36 -10.65 7.65
CA ALA A 214 -14.28 -9.53 7.45
C ALA A 214 -15.43 -9.50 8.45
N GLU A 215 -15.90 -10.67 8.92
CA GLU A 215 -16.97 -10.76 9.91
C GLU A 215 -16.62 -10.15 11.26
N LYS A 216 -15.32 -10.07 11.58
CA LYS A 216 -14.79 -9.52 12.84
C LYS A 216 -14.54 -8.01 12.78
N LEU A 217 -14.52 -7.42 11.59
CA LEU A 217 -14.33 -5.99 11.42
C LEU A 217 -15.64 -5.21 11.71
N PRO A 218 -15.53 -3.96 12.15
CA PRO A 218 -16.70 -3.10 12.30
C PRO A 218 -17.51 -3.04 11.00
N LYS A 219 -18.82 -2.86 11.14
CA LYS A 219 -19.70 -2.61 9.99
C LYS A 219 -19.45 -1.19 9.45
N ASN A 220 -19.64 -1.00 8.15
CA ASN A 220 -19.54 0.33 7.51
C ASN A 220 -18.13 0.94 7.48
N VAL A 221 -17.08 0.12 7.51
CA VAL A 221 -15.69 0.54 7.31
C VAL A 221 -15.21 0.23 5.89
N CYS A 222 -14.19 0.96 5.42
CA CYS A 222 -13.57 0.68 4.13
C CYS A 222 -12.63 -0.53 4.26
N ARG A 223 -13.07 -1.69 3.76
CA ARG A 223 -12.31 -2.94 3.76
C ARG A 223 -11.54 -3.08 2.46
N VAL A 224 -10.26 -3.47 2.59
CA VAL A 224 -9.36 -3.74 1.46
C VAL A 224 -8.89 -5.19 1.54
N SER A 225 -9.08 -5.97 0.47
CA SER A 225 -8.53 -7.33 0.35
C SER A 225 -7.24 -7.29 -0.45
N GLU A 226 -6.20 -7.92 0.07
CA GLU A 226 -4.85 -7.91 -0.50
C GLU A 226 -4.35 -9.33 -0.76
N SER A 227 -3.62 -9.51 -1.84
CA SER A 227 -3.02 -10.77 -2.28
C SER A 227 -4.02 -11.85 -2.75
N GLY A 228 -3.60 -12.64 -3.75
CA GLY A 228 -4.34 -13.83 -4.24
C GLY A 228 -5.54 -13.53 -5.13
N ILE A 229 -5.88 -12.30 -5.37
CA ILE A 229 -6.99 -11.93 -6.24
C ILE A 229 -6.50 -11.99 -7.69
N SER A 230 -7.03 -12.92 -8.47
CA SER A 230 -6.65 -13.11 -9.89
C SER A 230 -7.85 -13.28 -10.83
N ASN A 231 -9.07 -13.39 -10.28
CA ASN A 231 -10.30 -13.62 -11.02
C ASN A 231 -11.33 -12.52 -10.73
N PRO A 232 -11.95 -11.91 -11.74
CA PRO A 232 -13.02 -10.92 -11.56
C PRO A 232 -14.19 -11.43 -10.69
N LEU A 233 -14.57 -12.70 -10.79
CA LEU A 233 -15.60 -13.29 -9.93
C LEU A 233 -15.24 -13.22 -8.44
N THR A 234 -13.97 -13.36 -8.10
CA THR A 234 -13.50 -13.20 -6.72
C THR A 234 -13.71 -11.78 -6.22
N VAL A 235 -13.45 -10.77 -7.05
CA VAL A 235 -13.70 -9.35 -6.69
C VAL A 235 -15.19 -9.12 -6.44
N ARG A 236 -16.08 -9.60 -7.33
CA ARG A 236 -17.53 -9.49 -7.14
C ARG A 236 -17.96 -10.12 -5.83
N ARG A 237 -17.52 -11.35 -5.57
CA ARG A 237 -17.85 -12.10 -4.37
C ARG A 237 -17.34 -11.39 -3.10
N LEU A 238 -16.10 -10.89 -3.08
CA LEU A 238 -15.56 -10.11 -1.98
C LEU A 238 -16.37 -8.83 -1.71
N ARG A 239 -16.85 -8.18 -2.78
CA ARG A 239 -17.67 -6.97 -2.68
C ARG A 239 -19.06 -7.27 -2.11
N GLU A 240 -19.74 -8.26 -2.68
CA GLU A 240 -21.15 -8.56 -2.38
C GLU A 240 -21.31 -9.27 -1.04
N GLU A 241 -20.49 -10.30 -0.77
CA GLU A 241 -20.56 -11.11 0.45
C GLU A 241 -19.70 -10.53 1.60
N GLY A 242 -18.49 -10.04 1.30
CA GLY A 242 -17.53 -9.56 2.30
C GLY A 242 -17.58 -8.06 2.58
N GLY A 243 -18.31 -7.30 1.77
CA GLY A 243 -18.43 -5.84 1.90
C GLY A 243 -17.12 -5.07 1.62
N PHE A 244 -16.19 -5.69 0.89
CA PHE A 244 -14.93 -5.03 0.49
C PHE A 244 -15.17 -3.92 -0.52
N ARG A 245 -14.39 -2.84 -0.41
CA ARG A 245 -14.40 -1.70 -1.31
C ARG A 245 -13.09 -1.51 -2.05
N GLY A 246 -11.99 -2.03 -1.52
CA GLY A 246 -10.66 -2.00 -2.13
C GLY A 246 -10.13 -3.40 -2.44
N PHE A 247 -9.43 -3.55 -3.58
CA PHE A 247 -8.83 -4.80 -4.04
C PHE A 247 -7.41 -4.52 -4.52
N LEU A 248 -6.40 -4.86 -3.69
CA LEU A 248 -5.00 -4.59 -4.00
C LEU A 248 -4.42 -5.72 -4.84
N MET A 249 -4.07 -5.40 -6.08
CA MET A 249 -3.64 -6.33 -7.10
C MET A 249 -2.40 -5.83 -7.84
N GLY A 250 -1.34 -6.63 -7.91
CA GLY A 250 -0.09 -6.25 -8.56
C GLY A 250 0.44 -7.33 -9.50
N GLU A 251 0.81 -8.50 -8.97
CA GLU A 251 1.45 -9.58 -9.72
C GLU A 251 0.66 -9.97 -10.97
N GLN A 252 -0.68 -9.99 -10.87
CA GLN A 252 -1.59 -10.35 -11.96
C GLN A 252 -1.36 -9.46 -13.20
N PHE A 253 -1.10 -8.18 -12.99
CA PHE A 253 -0.90 -7.22 -14.07
C PHE A 253 0.57 -7.07 -14.43
N MET A 254 1.45 -6.94 -13.44
CA MET A 254 2.87 -6.67 -13.66
C MET A 254 3.59 -7.74 -14.50
N LYS A 255 3.16 -9.00 -14.43
CA LYS A 255 3.73 -10.09 -15.24
C LYS A 255 3.34 -10.07 -16.72
N GLN A 256 2.34 -9.25 -17.10
CA GLN A 256 1.89 -9.14 -18.48
C GLN A 256 2.81 -8.21 -19.30
N ALA A 257 2.78 -8.33 -20.61
CA ALA A 257 3.55 -7.47 -21.50
C ALA A 257 3.19 -6.00 -21.28
N ASP A 258 1.88 -5.67 -21.27
CA ASP A 258 1.35 -4.37 -20.92
C ASP A 258 0.45 -4.48 -19.67
N PRO A 259 0.94 -4.04 -18.49
CA PRO A 259 0.18 -4.08 -17.25
C PRO A 259 -1.12 -3.26 -17.28
N GLY A 260 -1.12 -2.13 -18.00
CA GLY A 260 -2.30 -1.27 -18.10
C GLY A 260 -3.41 -1.88 -18.92
N ILE A 261 -3.08 -2.49 -20.06
CA ILE A 261 -4.05 -3.23 -20.88
C ILE A 261 -4.60 -4.42 -20.09
N ALA A 262 -3.74 -5.15 -19.39
CA ALA A 262 -4.17 -6.27 -18.54
C ALA A 262 -5.15 -5.84 -17.44
N LEU A 263 -4.95 -4.65 -16.87
CA LEU A 263 -5.91 -4.07 -15.93
C LEU A 263 -7.24 -3.75 -16.62
N ALA A 264 -7.22 -3.10 -17.79
CA ALA A 264 -8.45 -2.79 -18.55
C ALA A 264 -9.26 -4.04 -18.88
N GLU A 265 -8.60 -5.09 -19.36
CA GLU A 265 -9.22 -6.40 -19.64
C GLU A 265 -9.81 -7.05 -18.40
N PHE A 266 -9.16 -6.89 -17.24
CA PHE A 266 -9.69 -7.39 -15.97
C PHE A 266 -10.94 -6.62 -15.56
N ILE A 267 -10.89 -5.29 -15.61
CA ILE A 267 -12.01 -4.40 -15.25
C ILE A 267 -13.21 -4.63 -16.15
N SER A 268 -13.00 -4.85 -17.46
CA SER A 268 -14.11 -5.10 -18.39
C SER A 268 -14.92 -6.36 -18.08
N LYS A 269 -14.43 -7.23 -17.19
CA LYS A 269 -15.10 -8.46 -16.76
C LYS A 269 -15.68 -8.34 -15.33
N LEU A 270 -15.52 -7.18 -14.68
CA LEU A 270 -16.16 -6.86 -13.40
C LEU A 270 -17.59 -6.38 -13.62
#